data_e7b91f71e84e21556ffbadf07827ba21
#
_entry.id   e7b91f71e84e21556ffbadf07827ba21
#
_cell.length_a   1.000
_cell.length_b   1.000
_cell.length_c   1.000
_cell.angle_alpha   90.00
_cell.angle_beta   90.00
_cell.angle_gamma   90.00
#
_symmetry.space_group_name_H-M   'P 1'
#
loop_
_entity.id
_entity.type
_entity.pdbx_description
1 polymer ?
#
loop_
_entity_poly.entity_id
_entity_poly.type
_entity_poly.pdbx_seq_one_letter_code
_entity_poly.pdbx_strand_id
1 'polypeptide(L)'
;LAREALAEAVRETVRANGQENGYIRLVVTRGDGPLGLDPITCPHPRTIIIVADLTVYPAALYASGIRVITAATRQVAAACVDPRIKSLNYLKNVLARLEAHAAGATEALMLNAEGFVAECTADNVFALRGNRLLTPPATEGALDGITRAVMRDLAHAEGLRWCEERLGRYDLFVADECFLTGTGAEVVPVVALDGRQIGTGTPGPVTRRLSAALHT
;
A
#
# COMPACT_ATOMS: atom_id res chain seq x y z
N LEU A 1 -19.68 -14.97 8.26
CA LEU A 1 -19.74 -15.04 6.80
C LEU A 1 -18.87 -16.18 6.31
N ALA A 2 -19.44 -17.13 5.53
CA ALA A 2 -18.66 -18.21 4.93
C ALA A 2 -17.79 -17.64 3.77
N ARG A 3 -16.55 -18.09 3.68
CA ARG A 3 -15.59 -17.62 2.66
C ARG A 3 -16.08 -17.91 1.25
N GLU A 4 -16.66 -19.10 1.06
CA GLU A 4 -17.20 -19.56 -0.23
C GLU A 4 -18.37 -18.71 -0.70
N ALA A 5 -19.27 -18.32 0.20
CA ALA A 5 -20.39 -17.44 -0.11
C ALA A 5 -19.93 -16.03 -0.51
N LEU A 6 -18.91 -15.49 0.16
CA LEU A 6 -18.31 -14.21 -0.22
C LEU A 6 -17.64 -14.29 -1.60
N ALA A 7 -16.90 -15.37 -1.85
CA ALA A 7 -16.25 -15.58 -3.13
C ALA A 7 -17.26 -15.68 -4.29
N GLU A 8 -18.39 -16.37 -4.07
CA GLU A 8 -19.44 -16.45 -5.10
C GLU A 8 -20.13 -15.11 -5.31
N ALA A 9 -20.45 -14.38 -4.25
CA ALA A 9 -21.03 -13.03 -4.37
C ALA A 9 -20.12 -12.08 -5.15
N VAL A 10 -18.78 -12.16 -4.97
CA VAL A 10 -17.82 -11.40 -5.77
C VAL A 10 -17.91 -11.80 -7.24
N ARG A 11 -17.92 -13.11 -7.57
CA ARG A 11 -18.01 -13.57 -8.96
C ARG A 11 -19.32 -13.13 -9.62
N GLU A 12 -20.44 -13.22 -8.90
CA GLU A 12 -21.75 -12.75 -9.39
C GLU A 12 -21.74 -11.26 -9.66
N THR A 13 -21.13 -10.44 -8.77
CA THR A 13 -21.02 -9.00 -8.98
C THR A 13 -20.15 -8.67 -10.19
N VAL A 14 -19.02 -9.36 -10.39
CA VAL A 14 -18.17 -9.21 -11.58
C VAL A 14 -18.96 -9.55 -12.86
N ARG A 15 -19.67 -10.70 -12.90
CA ARG A 15 -20.49 -11.11 -14.05
C ARG A 15 -21.58 -10.08 -14.37
N ALA A 16 -22.24 -9.56 -13.31
CA ALA A 16 -23.32 -8.57 -13.48
C ALA A 16 -22.82 -7.24 -14.03
N ASN A 17 -21.55 -6.87 -13.78
CA ASN A 17 -20.94 -5.65 -14.31
C ASN A 17 -20.41 -5.82 -15.76
N GLY A 18 -20.20 -7.05 -16.23
CA GLY A 18 -19.71 -7.32 -17.59
C GLY A 18 -18.30 -6.80 -17.87
N GLN A 19 -17.52 -6.51 -16.83
CA GLN A 19 -16.15 -6.02 -16.97
C GLN A 19 -15.17 -7.20 -16.99
N GLU A 20 -14.27 -7.22 -17.98
CA GLU A 20 -13.19 -8.21 -18.07
C GLU A 20 -11.98 -7.78 -17.22
N ASN A 21 -11.72 -6.49 -17.13
CA ASN A 21 -10.68 -5.88 -16.32
C ASN A 21 -11.30 -4.85 -15.37
N GLY A 22 -10.80 -4.76 -14.15
CA GLY A 22 -11.32 -3.80 -13.18
C GLY A 22 -10.80 -4.04 -11.77
N TYR A 23 -11.20 -3.16 -10.88
CA TYR A 23 -10.90 -3.21 -9.46
C TYR A 23 -12.12 -3.69 -8.68
N ILE A 24 -11.90 -4.66 -7.80
CA ILE A 24 -12.93 -5.21 -6.91
C ILE A 24 -12.69 -4.66 -5.50
N ARG A 25 -13.67 -3.96 -4.96
CA ARG A 25 -13.67 -3.52 -3.56
C ARG A 25 -14.70 -4.30 -2.77
N LEU A 26 -14.23 -5.19 -1.90
CA LEU A 26 -15.05 -5.92 -0.94
C LEU A 26 -14.98 -5.21 0.42
N VAL A 27 -16.12 -4.79 0.94
CA VAL A 27 -16.26 -4.18 2.26
C VAL A 27 -17.22 -5.01 3.09
N VAL A 28 -16.81 -5.35 4.29
CA VAL A 28 -17.67 -5.98 5.29
C VAL A 28 -17.84 -5.02 6.45
N THR A 29 -19.07 -4.57 6.69
CA THR A 29 -19.39 -3.72 7.83
C THR A 29 -19.95 -4.54 8.99
N ARG A 30 -19.96 -3.95 10.18
CA ARG A 30 -20.62 -4.58 11.33
C ARG A 30 -22.15 -4.67 11.15
N GLY A 31 -22.73 -3.84 10.27
CA GLY A 31 -24.17 -3.76 10.02
C GLY A 31 -24.85 -2.67 10.84
N ASP A 32 -26.17 -2.70 10.80
CA ASP A 32 -27.01 -1.72 11.51
C ASP A 32 -27.17 -2.09 12.98
N GLY A 33 -27.30 -1.07 13.81
CA GLY A 33 -27.57 -1.18 15.23
C GLY A 33 -28.06 0.15 15.84
N PRO A 34 -28.40 0.17 17.13
CA PRO A 34 -28.73 1.41 17.84
C PRO A 34 -27.52 2.34 17.90
N LEU A 35 -27.77 3.60 18.28
CA LEU A 35 -26.71 4.56 18.56
C LEU A 35 -25.82 4.03 19.71
N GLY A 36 -24.51 3.95 19.47
CA GLY A 36 -23.54 3.49 20.45
C GLY A 36 -22.33 2.81 19.80
N LEU A 37 -21.39 2.36 20.64
CA LEU A 37 -20.14 1.73 20.20
C LEU A 37 -20.12 0.20 20.39
N ASP A 38 -21.19 -0.37 21.01
CA ASP A 38 -21.22 -1.81 21.29
C ASP A 38 -21.52 -2.63 20.01
N PRO A 39 -20.54 -3.38 19.49
CA PRO A 39 -20.72 -4.16 18.26
C PRO A 39 -21.65 -5.38 18.45
N ILE A 40 -21.93 -5.79 19.69
CA ILE A 40 -22.84 -6.92 19.97
C ILE A 40 -24.26 -6.58 19.55
N THR A 41 -24.64 -5.29 19.63
CA THR A 41 -25.95 -4.79 19.21
C THR A 41 -26.15 -4.75 17.69
N CYS A 42 -25.13 -5.12 16.90
CA CYS A 42 -25.17 -5.19 15.44
C CYS A 42 -25.04 -6.64 14.97
N PRO A 43 -26.08 -7.49 15.09
CA PRO A 43 -25.98 -8.92 14.87
C PRO A 43 -25.84 -9.31 13.38
N HIS A 44 -26.17 -8.39 12.45
CA HIS A 44 -26.25 -8.67 11.02
C HIS A 44 -25.22 -7.84 10.23
N PRO A 45 -23.98 -8.38 10.00
CA PRO A 45 -22.99 -7.70 9.19
C PRO A 45 -23.49 -7.54 7.74
N ARG A 46 -23.11 -6.43 7.09
CA ARG A 46 -23.42 -6.17 5.69
C ARG A 46 -22.16 -6.31 4.83
N THR A 47 -22.34 -6.89 3.65
CA THR A 47 -21.30 -6.98 2.63
C THR A 47 -21.64 -6.04 1.49
N ILE A 48 -20.64 -5.26 1.05
CA ILE A 48 -20.73 -4.36 -0.09
C ILE A 48 -19.62 -4.77 -1.07
N ILE A 49 -19.98 -5.05 -2.30
CA ILE A 49 -19.04 -5.41 -3.36
C ILE A 49 -19.19 -4.37 -4.47
N ILE A 50 -18.09 -3.74 -4.83
CA ILE A 50 -18.02 -2.74 -5.89
C ILE A 50 -17.04 -3.25 -6.93
N VAL A 51 -17.47 -3.26 -8.19
CA VAL A 51 -16.61 -3.51 -9.36
C VAL A 51 -16.59 -2.25 -10.19
N ALA A 52 -15.41 -1.70 -10.45
CA ALA A 52 -15.25 -0.42 -11.14
C ALA A 52 -13.87 -0.32 -11.79
N ASP A 53 -13.73 0.56 -12.76
CA ASP A 53 -12.41 0.97 -13.23
C ASP A 53 -11.70 1.77 -12.14
N LEU A 54 -10.41 1.51 -11.97
CA LEU A 54 -9.57 2.24 -11.02
C LEU A 54 -8.24 2.60 -11.69
N THR A 55 -7.93 3.89 -11.71
CA THR A 55 -6.61 4.40 -12.05
C THR A 55 -6.06 5.11 -10.81
N VAL A 56 -5.15 4.47 -10.09
CA VAL A 56 -4.54 5.06 -8.88
C VAL A 56 -3.54 6.14 -9.28
N TYR A 57 -2.69 5.85 -10.25
CA TYR A 57 -1.73 6.80 -10.81
C TYR A 57 -1.84 6.85 -12.33
N PRO A 58 -1.71 8.04 -12.96
CA PRO A 58 -1.60 8.13 -14.42
C PRO A 58 -0.43 7.29 -14.95
N ALA A 59 -0.60 6.67 -16.11
CA ALA A 59 0.41 5.80 -16.76
C ALA A 59 1.80 6.47 -16.87
N ALA A 60 1.83 7.78 -17.09
CA ALA A 60 3.07 8.56 -17.15
C ALA A 60 3.90 8.45 -15.85
N LEU A 61 3.25 8.32 -14.69
CA LEU A 61 3.96 8.22 -13.42
C LEU A 61 4.61 6.85 -13.19
N TYR A 62 4.11 5.78 -13.82
CA TYR A 62 4.81 4.49 -13.81
C TYR A 62 6.10 4.54 -14.65
N ALA A 63 6.11 5.35 -15.72
CA ALA A 63 7.28 5.53 -16.57
C ALA A 63 8.32 6.51 -15.98
N SER A 64 7.87 7.60 -15.35
CA SER A 64 8.72 8.66 -14.82
C SER A 64 9.08 8.50 -13.34
N GLY A 65 8.29 7.74 -12.58
CA GLY A 65 8.34 7.67 -11.13
C GLY A 65 7.61 8.82 -10.43
N ILE A 66 7.37 8.64 -9.14
CA ILE A 66 6.66 9.61 -8.29
C ILE A 66 7.59 10.30 -7.30
N ARG A 67 7.14 11.45 -6.82
CA ARG A 67 7.78 12.20 -5.73
C ARG A 67 6.97 12.01 -4.46
N VAL A 68 7.66 11.72 -3.36
CA VAL A 68 7.10 11.43 -2.05
C VAL A 68 7.63 12.45 -1.04
N ILE A 69 6.81 12.83 -0.07
CA ILE A 69 7.23 13.57 1.11
C ILE A 69 7.11 12.70 2.36
N THR A 70 7.84 13.05 3.41
CA THR A 70 7.57 12.50 4.75
C THR A 70 6.46 13.31 5.40
N ALA A 71 5.33 12.66 5.71
CA ALA A 71 4.22 13.32 6.41
C ALA A 71 4.57 13.67 7.86
N ALA A 72 4.04 14.79 8.36
CA ALA A 72 4.02 15.11 9.78
C ALA A 72 3.06 14.17 10.54
N THR A 73 1.94 13.81 9.89
CA THR A 73 0.98 12.81 10.40
C THR A 73 1.66 11.45 10.56
N ARG A 74 1.56 10.88 11.75
CA ARG A 74 2.18 9.61 12.09
C ARG A 74 1.22 8.43 11.93
N GLN A 75 1.79 7.25 11.68
CA GLN A 75 1.06 5.99 11.73
C GLN A 75 0.65 5.69 13.18
N VAL A 76 -0.56 5.16 13.37
CA VAL A 76 -1.05 4.73 14.67
C VAL A 76 -0.24 3.52 15.14
N ALA A 77 0.15 3.52 16.42
CA ALA A 77 0.88 2.39 16.98
C ALA A 77 0.05 1.09 16.91
N ALA A 78 0.69 -0.02 16.58
CA ALA A 78 0.03 -1.32 16.49
C ALA A 78 -0.66 -1.74 17.81
N ALA A 79 -0.16 -1.25 18.94
CA ALA A 79 -0.79 -1.45 20.26
C ALA A 79 -2.14 -0.72 20.41
N CYS A 80 -2.42 0.31 19.59
CA CYS A 80 -3.70 1.02 19.60
C CYS A 80 -4.69 0.38 18.63
N VAL A 81 -4.29 0.28 17.36
CA VAL A 81 -5.06 -0.39 16.29
C VAL A 81 -4.06 -1.08 15.38
N ASP A 82 -4.06 -2.39 15.38
CA ASP A 82 -3.13 -3.16 14.55
C ASP A 82 -3.36 -2.87 13.06
N PRO A 83 -2.35 -2.34 12.34
CA PRO A 83 -2.48 -1.94 10.93
C PRO A 83 -2.74 -3.13 9.99
N ARG A 84 -2.47 -4.37 10.42
CA ARG A 84 -2.82 -5.58 9.68
C ARG A 84 -4.33 -5.79 9.57
N ILE A 85 -5.11 -5.16 10.46
CA ILE A 85 -6.57 -5.08 10.33
C ILE A 85 -6.89 -4.01 9.30
N LYS A 86 -7.20 -4.42 8.06
CA LYS A 86 -7.58 -3.51 6.97
C LYS A 86 -8.98 -2.93 7.22
N SER A 87 -9.08 -2.06 8.23
CA SER A 87 -10.31 -1.35 8.60
C SER A 87 -10.55 -0.14 7.68
N LEU A 88 -11.69 0.53 7.86
CA LEU A 88 -12.00 1.78 7.14
C LEU A 88 -11.53 3.05 7.90
N ASN A 89 -10.70 2.92 8.93
CA ASN A 89 -10.16 4.03 9.72
C ASN A 89 -8.98 4.71 9.01
N TYR A 90 -9.24 5.32 7.85
CA TYR A 90 -8.21 5.92 6.98
C TYR A 90 -8.02 7.42 7.18
N LEU A 91 -8.61 8.04 8.24
CA LEU A 91 -8.51 9.49 8.43
C LEU A 91 -7.06 9.98 8.47
N LYS A 92 -6.17 9.28 9.20
CA LYS A 92 -4.75 9.62 9.25
C LYS A 92 -4.07 9.56 7.86
N ASN A 93 -4.43 8.57 7.05
CA ASN A 93 -3.90 8.42 5.69
C ASN A 93 -4.41 9.55 4.78
N VAL A 94 -5.67 9.98 4.94
CA VAL A 94 -6.24 11.14 4.24
C VAL A 94 -5.51 12.42 4.64
N LEU A 95 -5.23 12.64 5.92
CA LEU A 95 -4.47 13.80 6.40
C LEU A 95 -3.05 13.81 5.82
N ALA A 96 -2.33 12.69 5.86
CA ALA A 96 -1.01 12.57 5.25
C ALA A 96 -1.06 12.82 3.72
N ARG A 97 -2.12 12.38 3.05
CA ARG A 97 -2.31 12.65 1.61
C ARG A 97 -2.54 14.13 1.32
N LEU A 98 -3.25 14.85 2.19
CA LEU A 98 -3.41 16.30 2.08
C LEU A 98 -2.08 17.03 2.26
N GLU A 99 -1.20 16.56 3.16
CA GLU A 99 0.16 17.09 3.29
C GLU A 99 0.96 16.92 1.98
N ALA A 100 0.87 15.74 1.35
CA ALA A 100 1.51 15.51 0.04
C ALA A 100 1.00 16.49 -1.02
N HIS A 101 -0.32 16.66 -1.14
CA HIS A 101 -0.93 17.61 -2.07
C HIS A 101 -0.45 19.04 -1.81
N ALA A 102 -0.43 19.48 -0.55
CA ALA A 102 0.03 20.82 -0.20
C ALA A 102 1.50 21.06 -0.56
N ALA A 103 2.34 20.02 -0.52
CA ALA A 103 3.73 20.05 -0.90
C ALA A 103 3.99 19.82 -2.41
N GLY A 104 2.95 19.66 -3.24
CA GLY A 104 3.08 19.32 -4.65
C GLY A 104 3.70 17.95 -4.91
N ALA A 105 3.60 17.03 -3.94
CA ALA A 105 4.06 15.65 -4.06
C ALA A 105 2.91 14.70 -4.43
N THR A 106 3.26 13.54 -4.98
CA THR A 106 2.29 12.55 -5.43
C THR A 106 1.80 11.71 -4.26
N GLU A 107 2.66 11.43 -3.28
CA GLU A 107 2.37 10.52 -2.17
C GLU A 107 3.09 10.97 -0.89
N ALA A 108 2.67 10.43 0.27
CA ALA A 108 3.31 10.69 1.56
C ALA A 108 3.78 9.40 2.24
N LEU A 109 5.04 9.41 2.67
CA LEU A 109 5.63 8.42 3.55
C LEU A 109 5.20 8.70 4.99
N MET A 110 4.64 7.71 5.66
CA MET A 110 4.26 7.78 7.06
C MET A 110 5.29 7.08 7.93
N LEU A 111 5.71 7.75 8.98
CA LEU A 111 6.57 7.17 10.00
C LEU A 111 5.72 6.74 11.20
N ASN A 112 6.18 5.75 11.95
CA ASN A 112 5.58 5.39 13.24
C ASN A 112 5.94 6.44 14.33
N ALA A 113 5.45 6.24 15.55
CA ALA A 113 5.69 7.14 16.67
C ALA A 113 7.17 7.25 17.06
N GLU A 114 7.99 6.21 16.78
CA GLU A 114 9.42 6.17 17.05
C GLU A 114 10.26 6.82 15.93
N GLY A 115 9.64 7.21 14.82
CA GLY A 115 10.31 7.84 13.68
C GLY A 115 10.82 6.86 12.62
N PHE A 116 10.50 5.57 12.73
CA PHE A 116 10.81 4.59 11.69
C PHE A 116 9.74 4.58 10.58
N VAL A 117 10.16 4.19 9.41
CA VAL A 117 9.29 4.07 8.23
C VAL A 117 8.26 2.98 8.49
N ALA A 118 6.99 3.30 8.25
CA ALA A 118 5.89 2.34 8.26
C ALA A 118 5.47 1.97 6.82
N GLU A 119 4.73 2.83 6.18
CA GLU A 119 4.22 2.65 4.81
C GLU A 119 3.88 4.02 4.19
N CYS A 120 3.41 4.08 2.97
CA CYS A 120 2.79 5.28 2.40
C CYS A 120 1.29 5.33 2.70
N THR A 121 0.55 6.31 2.17
CA THR A 121 -0.86 6.51 2.56
C THR A 121 -1.77 5.33 2.20
N ALA A 122 -1.43 4.55 1.16
CA ALA A 122 -2.18 3.38 0.74
C ALA A 122 -1.31 2.21 0.23
N ASP A 123 0.02 2.35 0.30
CA ASP A 123 0.98 1.47 -0.36
C ASP A 123 2.11 1.07 0.58
N ASN A 124 2.58 -0.17 0.48
CA ASN A 124 3.81 -0.61 1.13
C ASN A 124 5.04 -0.01 0.43
N VAL A 125 6.10 0.25 1.18
CA VAL A 125 7.34 0.86 0.66
C VAL A 125 8.49 -0.13 0.64
N PHE A 126 9.31 -0.03 -0.40
CA PHE A 126 10.50 -0.85 -0.62
C PHE A 126 11.69 0.03 -0.99
N ALA A 127 12.87 -0.39 -0.53
CA ALA A 127 14.14 0.19 -0.91
C ALA A 127 15.11 -0.91 -1.36
N LEU A 128 15.80 -0.70 -2.47
CA LEU A 128 16.86 -1.58 -2.95
C LEU A 128 18.22 -1.02 -2.54
N ARG A 129 19.08 -1.88 -2.03
CA ARG A 129 20.49 -1.54 -1.74
C ARG A 129 21.39 -2.72 -2.11
N GLY A 130 22.12 -2.59 -3.21
CA GLY A 130 22.83 -3.69 -3.83
C GLY A 130 21.86 -4.79 -4.25
N ASN A 131 22.01 -5.98 -3.68
CA ASN A 131 21.09 -7.10 -3.92
C ASN A 131 20.04 -7.31 -2.81
N ARG A 132 19.94 -6.37 -1.86
CA ARG A 132 19.00 -6.44 -0.74
C ARG A 132 17.75 -5.63 -1.06
N LEU A 133 16.60 -6.28 -1.07
CA LEU A 133 15.30 -5.63 -1.12
C LEU A 133 14.76 -5.47 0.30
N LEU A 134 14.71 -4.23 0.75
CA LEU A 134 14.38 -3.83 2.11
C LEU A 134 12.93 -3.38 2.18
N THR A 135 12.21 -3.77 3.22
CA THR A 135 10.86 -3.25 3.53
C THR A 135 10.65 -3.27 5.04
N PRO A 136 9.89 -2.32 5.62
CA PRO A 136 9.58 -2.36 7.04
C PRO A 136 8.77 -3.62 7.40
N PRO A 137 9.01 -4.22 8.58
CA PRO A 137 8.11 -5.20 9.14
C PRO A 137 6.70 -4.61 9.32
N ALA A 138 5.66 -5.41 9.19
CA ALA A 138 4.28 -4.95 9.42
C ALA A 138 4.07 -4.41 10.85
N THR A 139 4.87 -4.88 11.81
CA THR A 139 4.88 -4.42 13.20
C THR A 139 5.27 -2.94 13.36
N GLU A 140 5.93 -2.34 12.37
CA GLU A 140 6.27 -0.91 12.38
C GLU A 140 5.09 -0.01 11.96
N GLY A 141 3.92 -0.59 11.70
CA GLY A 141 2.72 0.16 11.39
C GLY A 141 2.25 0.02 9.94
N ALA A 142 2.79 -0.93 9.19
CA ALA A 142 2.39 -1.20 7.82
C ALA A 142 1.28 -2.26 7.75
N LEU A 143 0.44 -2.16 6.72
CA LEU A 143 -0.43 -3.26 6.33
C LEU A 143 0.44 -4.43 5.81
N ASP A 144 0.12 -5.65 6.23
CA ASP A 144 0.70 -6.86 5.63
C ASP A 144 0.02 -7.13 4.28
N GLY A 145 0.51 -6.42 3.26
CA GLY A 145 -0.10 -6.36 1.93
C GLY A 145 0.06 -7.66 1.13
N ILE A 146 -0.98 -8.06 0.39
CA ILE A 146 -0.90 -9.21 -0.53
C ILE A 146 0.15 -8.95 -1.61
N THR A 147 0.15 -7.76 -2.23
CA THR A 147 1.17 -7.38 -3.22
C THR A 147 2.57 -7.37 -2.60
N ARG A 148 2.71 -6.94 -1.33
CA ARG A 148 3.95 -7.04 -0.58
C ARG A 148 4.46 -8.50 -0.48
N ALA A 149 3.57 -9.45 -0.21
CA ALA A 149 3.92 -10.88 -0.17
C ALA A 149 4.35 -11.39 -1.55
N VAL A 150 3.65 -11.01 -2.62
CA VAL A 150 4.05 -11.33 -4.00
C VAL A 150 5.42 -10.76 -4.33
N MET A 151 5.72 -9.52 -3.91
CA MET A 151 7.06 -8.93 -4.13
C MET A 151 8.18 -9.74 -3.48
N ARG A 152 7.94 -10.39 -2.33
CA ARG A 152 8.92 -11.29 -1.71
C ARG A 152 9.24 -12.47 -2.62
N ASP A 153 8.21 -13.10 -3.17
CA ASP A 153 8.37 -14.28 -4.01
C ASP A 153 9.06 -13.91 -5.34
N LEU A 154 8.68 -12.78 -5.94
CA LEU A 154 9.33 -12.23 -7.13
C LEU A 154 10.78 -11.82 -6.85
N ALA A 155 11.07 -11.22 -5.70
CA ALA A 155 12.44 -10.87 -5.31
C ALA A 155 13.34 -12.11 -5.22
N HIS A 156 12.85 -13.21 -4.64
CA HIS A 156 13.59 -14.47 -4.59
C HIS A 156 13.84 -15.04 -6.00
N ALA A 157 12.84 -14.99 -6.89
CA ALA A 157 12.98 -15.44 -8.27
C ALA A 157 14.03 -14.61 -9.05
N GLU A 158 14.14 -13.31 -8.76
CA GLU A 158 15.13 -12.39 -9.32
C GLU A 158 16.52 -12.47 -8.62
N GLY A 159 16.70 -13.38 -7.66
CA GLY A 159 17.96 -13.55 -6.93
C GLY A 159 18.25 -12.43 -5.91
N LEU A 160 17.25 -11.65 -5.55
CA LEU A 160 17.37 -10.61 -4.53
C LEU A 160 17.24 -11.20 -3.13
N ARG A 161 17.95 -10.63 -2.18
CA ARG A 161 17.79 -10.95 -0.76
C ARG A 161 16.68 -10.12 -0.16
N TRP A 162 15.57 -10.76 0.21
CA TRP A 162 14.49 -10.14 0.97
C TRP A 162 14.93 -9.83 2.40
N CYS A 163 14.70 -8.60 2.85
CA CYS A 163 15.04 -8.14 4.20
C CYS A 163 13.88 -7.34 4.80
N GLU A 164 13.27 -7.88 5.83
CA GLU A 164 12.33 -7.13 6.68
C GLU A 164 13.10 -6.57 7.86
N GLU A 165 13.28 -5.26 7.90
CA GLU A 165 14.02 -4.59 8.97
C GLU A 165 13.50 -3.17 9.19
N ARG A 166 13.74 -2.63 10.38
CA ARG A 166 13.42 -1.23 10.69
C ARG A 166 14.22 -0.32 9.76
N LEU A 167 13.52 0.58 9.08
CA LEU A 167 14.11 1.55 8.18
C LEU A 167 13.88 2.95 8.72
N GLY A 168 14.92 3.76 8.68
CA GLY A 168 14.79 5.20 8.83
C GLY A 168 14.69 5.89 7.46
N ARG A 169 14.40 7.18 7.43
CA ARG A 169 14.42 7.97 6.17
C ARG A 169 15.78 7.92 5.49
N TYR A 170 16.85 7.80 6.28
CA TYR A 170 18.21 7.70 5.75
C TYR A 170 18.37 6.50 4.81
N ASP A 171 17.79 5.36 5.16
CA ASP A 171 17.89 4.14 4.36
C ASP A 171 17.24 4.30 2.98
N LEU A 172 16.16 5.10 2.90
CA LEU A 172 15.52 5.45 1.65
C LEU A 172 16.32 6.48 0.84
N PHE A 173 16.96 7.46 1.52
CA PHE A 173 17.79 8.47 0.85
C PHE A 173 19.04 7.89 0.17
N VAL A 174 19.59 6.81 0.73
CA VAL A 174 20.80 6.15 0.20
C VAL A 174 20.48 4.88 -0.60
N ALA A 175 19.20 4.63 -0.86
CA ALA A 175 18.77 3.49 -1.67
C ALA A 175 19.18 3.67 -3.14
N ASP A 176 19.52 2.57 -3.80
CA ASP A 176 19.76 2.54 -5.23
C ASP A 176 18.46 2.74 -6.02
N GLU A 177 17.36 2.14 -5.52
CA GLU A 177 16.00 2.26 -6.04
C GLU A 177 15.00 2.28 -4.88
N CYS A 178 13.87 2.92 -5.09
CA CYS A 178 12.73 2.86 -4.17
C CYS A 178 11.43 2.73 -4.96
N PHE A 179 10.47 1.97 -4.44
CA PHE A 179 9.16 1.82 -5.05
C PHE A 179 8.08 1.54 -4.00
N LEU A 180 6.83 1.74 -4.41
CA LEU A 180 5.65 1.44 -3.61
C LEU A 180 4.87 0.29 -4.25
N THR A 181 4.11 -0.43 -3.42
CA THR A 181 3.20 -1.45 -3.93
C THR A 181 1.85 -1.44 -3.24
N GLY A 182 0.81 -1.67 -4.03
CA GLY A 182 -0.56 -1.87 -3.58
C GLY A 182 -1.36 -2.61 -4.64
N THR A 183 -2.50 -3.20 -4.27
CA THR A 183 -3.33 -3.95 -5.22
C THR A 183 -3.78 -3.11 -6.41
N GLY A 184 -4.16 -1.85 -6.18
CA GLY A 184 -4.54 -0.94 -7.27
C GLY A 184 -3.39 -0.12 -7.82
N ALA A 185 -2.32 0.06 -7.04
CA ALA A 185 -1.14 0.82 -7.45
C ALA A 185 -0.09 -0.05 -8.17
N GLU A 186 -0.18 -1.40 -8.00
CA GLU A 186 0.80 -2.35 -8.55
C GLU A 186 2.21 -2.05 -8.04
N VAL A 187 3.16 -1.70 -8.92
CA VAL A 187 4.54 -1.28 -8.56
C VAL A 187 4.78 0.12 -9.09
N VAL A 188 4.91 1.09 -8.19
CA VAL A 188 5.11 2.50 -8.54
C VAL A 188 6.50 2.95 -8.13
N PRO A 189 7.38 3.33 -9.07
CA PRO A 189 8.73 3.80 -8.75
C PRO A 189 8.70 5.12 -7.97
N VAL A 190 9.53 5.24 -6.92
CA VAL A 190 9.77 6.48 -6.18
C VAL A 190 11.14 7.02 -6.58
N VAL A 191 11.16 8.23 -7.14
CA VAL A 191 12.39 8.85 -7.67
C VAL A 191 12.92 9.99 -6.80
N ALA A 192 12.10 10.48 -5.85
CA ALA A 192 12.51 11.50 -4.90
C ALA A 192 11.72 11.40 -3.59
N LEU A 193 12.38 11.66 -2.47
CA LEU A 193 11.81 11.77 -1.13
C LEU A 193 12.26 13.09 -0.49
N ASP A 194 11.32 13.88 0.04
CA ASP A 194 11.57 15.18 0.69
C ASP A 194 12.42 16.12 -0.18
N GLY A 195 12.19 16.13 -1.50
CA GLY A 195 12.95 16.93 -2.47
C GLY A 195 14.34 16.38 -2.82
N ARG A 196 14.78 15.27 -2.19
CA ARG A 196 16.05 14.61 -2.49
C ARG A 196 15.84 13.48 -3.49
N GLN A 197 16.68 13.44 -4.50
CA GLN A 197 16.71 12.37 -5.49
C GLN A 197 17.09 11.04 -4.84
N ILE A 198 16.40 9.95 -5.24
CA ILE A 198 16.75 8.58 -4.90
C ILE A 198 17.44 7.94 -6.11
N GLY A 199 18.57 7.26 -5.87
CA GLY A 199 19.35 6.65 -6.93
C GLY A 199 19.70 7.64 -8.05
N THR A 200 19.33 7.31 -9.28
CA THR A 200 19.54 8.17 -10.47
C THR A 200 18.45 9.22 -10.69
N GLY A 201 17.40 9.26 -9.86
CA GLY A 201 16.23 10.12 -10.06
C GLY A 201 15.27 9.64 -11.16
N THR A 202 15.44 8.41 -11.60
CA THR A 202 14.59 7.74 -12.59
C THR A 202 14.28 6.32 -12.12
N PRO A 203 13.18 5.71 -12.59
CA PRO A 203 12.86 4.32 -12.25
C PRO A 203 14.00 3.37 -12.58
N GLY A 204 14.46 2.62 -11.58
CA GLY A 204 15.59 1.72 -11.71
C GLY A 204 15.27 0.40 -12.41
N PRO A 205 16.28 -0.33 -12.86
CA PRO A 205 16.10 -1.57 -13.63
C PRO A 205 15.47 -2.70 -12.82
N VAL A 206 15.73 -2.80 -11.51
CA VAL A 206 15.14 -3.85 -10.65
C VAL A 206 13.66 -3.59 -10.45
N THR A 207 13.27 -2.34 -10.15
CA THR A 207 11.88 -1.93 -10.02
C THR A 207 11.09 -2.26 -11.30
N ARG A 208 11.67 -1.98 -12.47
CA ARG A 208 11.02 -2.29 -13.76
C ARG A 208 10.84 -3.79 -13.98
N ARG A 209 11.85 -4.63 -13.64
CA ARG A 209 11.72 -6.09 -13.75
C ARG A 209 10.67 -6.65 -12.81
N LEU A 210 10.66 -6.21 -11.54
CA LEU A 210 9.64 -6.64 -10.57
C LEU A 210 8.23 -6.20 -11.00
N SER A 211 8.10 -4.99 -11.57
CA SER A 211 6.83 -4.52 -12.14
C SER A 211 6.37 -5.38 -13.31
N ALA A 212 7.26 -5.72 -14.23
CA ALA A 212 6.93 -6.58 -15.36
C ALA A 212 6.55 -8.00 -14.90
N ALA A 213 7.28 -8.56 -13.93
CA ALA A 213 7.03 -9.90 -13.39
C ALA A 213 5.69 -10.01 -12.63
N LEU A 214 5.16 -8.90 -12.11
CA LEU A 214 3.85 -8.89 -11.44
C LEU A 214 2.69 -9.18 -12.41
N HIS A 215 2.89 -8.93 -13.71
CA HIS A 215 1.87 -9.11 -14.77
C HIS A 215 1.97 -10.44 -15.52
N THR A 216 2.93 -11.29 -15.16
CA THR A 216 3.11 -12.63 -15.76
C THR A 216 2.55 -13.73 -14.86
#